data_f387ee413e15cc46490a213cb1d76404
#
_entry.id   f387ee413e15cc46490a213cb1d76404
#
_cell.length_a   1.000
_cell.length_b   1.000
_cell.length_c   1.000
_cell.angle_alpha   90.00
_cell.angle_beta   90.00
_cell.angle_gamma   90.00
#
_symmetry.space_group_name_H-M   'P 1'
#
loop_
_entity.id
_entity.type
_entity.pdbx_description
1 polymer ?
#
loop_
_entity_poly.entity_id
_entity_poly.type
_entity_poly.pdbx_seq_one_letter_code
_entity_poly.pdbx_strand_id
1 'polypeptide(L)'
;MAKRDYYEVLGFSKNASEADLKKAYRRAAQKYHPDRNPDNKEAEEKFKECKEAWEVLSDSQKRAAYDQFGHAGVDPSMGGGYGPAGAGAGASFSDIFGDVFGDIFGGARAGGGGGQRVYRGSDLRYNLELSLEDAVAGTTVKIRVPTLVVCDSCGGSGAKKGSSPTTCTTCGGHGQVRMQQGFFSLQQTCPRCHGQGTVISDPCQSCHGKGRIEERKTLSVKVPAGVDTGDRIRLAGEGEAGEAGGPPGDLYVQVHVKEHPIFQREENHLFCEVPISFVTAALGGELEVPTLNGRVSLKIPPETQTGKMFRMRGKGCLLYTSDAADEVSPV
;
A
#
# COMPACT_ATOMS: atom_id res chain seq x y z
N MET A 1 25.11 22.33 26.73
CA MET A 1 25.56 23.30 25.73
C MET A 1 24.34 23.80 24.97
N ALA A 2 24.25 25.09 24.65
CA ALA A 2 23.15 25.60 23.86
C ALA A 2 23.23 25.00 22.44
N LYS A 3 22.11 24.44 21.93
CA LYS A 3 22.02 23.93 20.54
C LYS A 3 22.25 25.10 19.57
N ARG A 4 23.03 24.88 18.50
CA ARG A 4 23.26 25.87 17.45
C ARG A 4 21.97 26.06 16.60
N ASP A 5 21.83 27.27 16.04
CA ASP A 5 20.70 27.56 15.15
C ASP A 5 20.74 26.61 13.94
N TYR A 6 19.60 26.02 13.59
CA TYR A 6 19.50 25.07 12.48
C TYR A 6 19.82 25.69 11.12
N TYR A 7 19.56 26.98 10.94
CA TYR A 7 19.96 27.70 9.73
C TYR A 7 21.48 27.86 9.65
N GLU A 8 22.15 28.14 10.81
CA GLU A 8 23.61 28.21 10.87
C GLU A 8 24.26 26.83 10.66
N VAL A 9 23.68 25.76 11.19
CA VAL A 9 24.16 24.38 10.99
C VAL A 9 24.18 24.01 9.51
N LEU A 10 23.16 24.40 8.75
CA LEU A 10 23.07 24.15 7.30
C LEU A 10 23.75 25.25 6.46
N GLY A 11 24.18 26.37 7.07
CA GLY A 11 24.88 27.47 6.41
C GLY A 11 23.97 28.39 5.59
N PHE A 12 22.74 28.66 6.07
CA PHE A 12 21.75 29.48 5.35
C PHE A 12 21.13 30.59 6.19
N SER A 13 20.53 31.56 5.49
CA SER A 13 19.67 32.57 6.09
C SER A 13 18.23 32.08 6.23
N LYS A 14 17.44 32.63 7.16
CA LYS A 14 16.04 32.28 7.41
C LYS A 14 15.11 32.39 6.19
N ASN A 15 15.53 33.14 5.15
CA ASN A 15 14.74 33.36 3.93
C ASN A 15 15.07 32.39 2.79
N ALA A 16 15.83 31.31 3.05
CA ALA A 16 16.22 30.35 2.03
C ALA A 16 15.02 29.58 1.48
N SER A 17 15.03 29.30 0.17
CA SER A 17 14.04 28.47 -0.48
C SER A 17 14.21 27.00 -0.07
N GLU A 18 13.13 26.22 -0.17
CA GLU A 18 13.18 24.78 0.11
C GLU A 18 14.19 24.03 -0.79
N ALA A 19 14.31 24.46 -2.06
CA ALA A 19 15.26 23.90 -3.00
C ALA A 19 16.72 24.14 -2.55
N ASP A 20 17.01 25.33 -2.02
CA ASP A 20 18.33 25.68 -1.51
C ASP A 20 18.68 24.91 -0.23
N LEU A 21 17.71 24.77 0.68
CA LEU A 21 17.83 23.93 1.88
C LEU A 21 18.16 22.48 1.52
N LYS A 22 17.45 21.89 0.56
CA LYS A 22 17.70 20.53 0.09
C LYS A 22 19.09 20.35 -0.51
N LYS A 23 19.55 21.33 -1.29
CA LYS A 23 20.90 21.34 -1.90
C LYS A 23 22.00 21.40 -0.84
N ALA A 24 21.79 22.18 0.20
CA ALA A 24 22.74 22.30 1.28
C ALA A 24 22.82 21.07 2.16
N TYR A 25 21.67 20.56 2.55
CA TYR A 25 21.65 19.31 3.29
C TYR A 25 22.41 18.20 2.54
N ARG A 26 22.17 18.05 1.22
CA ARG A 26 22.92 17.07 0.41
C ARG A 26 24.43 17.29 0.45
N ARG A 27 24.90 18.54 0.39
CA ARG A 27 26.33 18.87 0.49
C ARG A 27 26.90 18.55 1.87
N ALA A 28 26.19 18.93 2.94
CA ALA A 28 26.61 18.68 4.32
C ALA A 28 26.59 17.16 4.62
N ALA A 29 25.53 16.45 4.23
CA ALA A 29 25.42 15.01 4.39
C ALA A 29 26.53 14.26 3.65
N GLN A 30 26.87 14.68 2.42
CA GLN A 30 27.96 14.07 1.65
C GLN A 30 29.34 14.37 2.25
N LYS A 31 29.54 15.57 2.85
CA LYS A 31 30.79 15.97 3.47
C LYS A 31 31.07 15.24 4.78
N TYR A 32 30.02 15.04 5.60
CA TYR A 32 30.12 14.45 6.94
C TYR A 32 29.64 13.01 7.01
N HIS A 33 29.43 12.35 5.86
CA HIS A 33 28.95 10.96 5.81
C HIS A 33 29.89 10.02 6.55
N PRO A 34 29.38 9.09 7.39
CA PRO A 34 30.22 8.16 8.15
C PRO A 34 31.11 7.29 7.25
N ASP A 35 30.63 6.86 6.06
CA ASP A 35 31.43 6.06 5.13
C ASP A 35 32.64 6.81 4.54
N ARG A 36 32.57 8.16 4.51
CA ARG A 36 33.67 9.01 4.04
C ARG A 36 34.60 9.48 5.14
N ASN A 37 34.13 9.42 6.37
CA ASN A 37 34.87 9.85 7.55
C ASN A 37 34.81 8.75 8.63
N PRO A 38 35.33 7.54 8.36
CA PRO A 38 35.35 6.46 9.33
C PRO A 38 36.14 6.91 10.57
N ASP A 39 35.62 6.59 11.76
CA ASP A 39 36.21 6.89 13.07
C ASP A 39 36.38 8.38 13.44
N ASN A 40 35.75 9.30 12.71
CA ASN A 40 35.76 10.73 13.03
C ASN A 40 34.50 11.14 13.81
N LYS A 41 34.57 11.15 15.14
CA LYS A 41 33.45 11.55 16.02
C LYS A 41 32.94 12.97 15.76
N GLU A 42 33.78 13.92 15.40
CA GLU A 42 33.34 15.29 15.07
C GLU A 42 32.50 15.31 13.78
N ALA A 43 32.82 14.47 12.78
CA ALA A 43 32.06 14.37 11.56
C ALA A 43 30.69 13.69 11.84
N GLU A 44 30.65 12.69 12.70
CA GLU A 44 29.44 12.02 13.13
C GLU A 44 28.48 12.98 13.87
N GLU A 45 29.01 13.79 14.80
CA GLU A 45 28.20 14.79 15.50
C GLU A 45 27.63 15.83 14.55
N LYS A 46 28.44 16.37 13.64
CA LYS A 46 27.99 17.32 12.61
C LYS A 46 26.98 16.70 11.66
N PHE A 47 27.09 15.42 11.33
CA PHE A 47 26.11 14.72 10.50
C PHE A 47 24.76 14.61 11.22
N LYS A 48 24.77 14.27 12.52
CA LYS A 48 23.56 14.22 13.35
C LYS A 48 22.90 15.59 13.47
N GLU A 49 23.66 16.65 13.71
CA GLU A 49 23.15 18.03 13.74
C GLU A 49 22.54 18.45 12.39
N CYS A 50 23.20 18.15 11.27
CA CYS A 50 22.67 18.46 9.94
C CYS A 50 21.39 17.69 9.62
N LYS A 51 21.28 16.42 10.06
CA LYS A 51 20.08 15.61 9.89
C LYS A 51 18.90 16.15 10.71
N GLU A 52 19.14 16.51 11.97
CA GLU A 52 18.13 17.13 12.86
C GLU A 52 17.66 18.46 12.27
N ALA A 53 18.58 19.31 11.84
CA ALA A 53 18.25 20.60 11.21
C ALA A 53 17.43 20.43 9.94
N TRP A 54 17.75 19.45 9.10
CA TRP A 54 17.00 19.15 7.90
C TRP A 54 15.58 18.65 8.21
N GLU A 55 15.40 17.75 9.18
CA GLU A 55 14.12 17.20 9.57
C GLU A 55 13.14 18.27 10.06
N VAL A 56 13.64 19.29 10.71
CA VAL A 56 12.85 20.43 11.17
C VAL A 56 12.57 21.43 10.04
N LEU A 57 13.56 21.79 9.25
CA LEU A 57 13.44 22.85 8.24
C LEU A 57 12.83 22.41 6.91
N SER A 58 12.75 21.09 6.64
CA SER A 58 12.11 20.52 5.44
C SER A 58 10.60 20.48 5.53
N ASP A 59 10.05 20.46 6.73
CA ASP A 59 8.62 20.49 6.99
C ASP A 59 8.16 21.93 7.24
N SER A 60 7.21 22.40 6.46
CA SER A 60 6.70 23.77 6.55
C SER A 60 6.11 24.12 7.93
N GLN A 61 5.49 23.15 8.59
CA GLN A 61 4.88 23.34 9.91
C GLN A 61 5.94 23.37 11.02
N LYS A 62 6.88 22.43 11.00
CA LYS A 62 8.00 22.39 11.95
C LYS A 62 8.89 23.63 11.79
N ARG A 63 9.12 24.05 10.55
CA ARG A 63 9.86 25.28 10.26
C ARG A 63 9.18 26.50 10.84
N ALA A 64 7.88 26.65 10.64
CA ALA A 64 7.11 27.76 11.22
C ALA A 64 7.14 27.76 12.77
N ALA A 65 7.05 26.59 13.39
CA ALA A 65 7.16 26.46 14.84
C ALA A 65 8.58 26.80 15.32
N TYR A 66 9.60 26.38 14.59
CA TYR A 66 11.00 26.72 14.87
C TYR A 66 11.29 28.22 14.71
N ASP A 67 10.74 28.84 13.66
CA ASP A 67 10.89 30.28 13.41
C ASP A 67 10.25 31.17 14.49
N GLN A 68 9.16 30.69 15.11
CA GLN A 68 8.45 31.41 16.18
C GLN A 68 9.02 31.16 17.59
N PHE A 69 9.36 29.91 17.89
CA PHE A 69 9.71 29.47 19.25
C PHE A 69 11.14 28.92 19.40
N GLY A 70 11.93 28.94 18.31
CA GLY A 70 13.28 28.38 18.31
C GLY A 70 13.27 26.87 18.59
N HIS A 71 14.36 26.39 19.21
CA HIS A 71 14.47 24.96 19.60
C HIS A 71 13.38 24.49 20.55
N ALA A 72 12.82 25.37 21.37
CA ALA A 72 11.74 25.02 22.30
C ALA A 72 10.43 24.65 21.57
N GLY A 73 10.21 25.14 20.34
CA GLY A 73 9.03 24.84 19.53
C GLY A 73 9.08 23.47 18.85
N VAL A 74 10.24 22.81 18.84
CA VAL A 74 10.46 21.55 18.15
C VAL A 74 11.10 20.47 19.04
N ASP A 75 11.37 20.79 20.32
CA ASP A 75 11.94 19.85 21.29
C ASP A 75 10.82 19.04 21.97
N PRO A 76 10.78 17.71 21.79
CA PRO A 76 9.76 16.86 22.37
C PRO A 76 9.79 16.81 23.91
N SER A 77 10.90 17.24 24.52
CA SER A 77 11.04 17.21 25.99
C SER A 77 10.41 18.42 26.68
N MET A 78 10.17 19.52 25.95
CA MET A 78 9.56 20.74 26.50
C MET A 78 8.05 20.89 26.24
N GLY A 79 7.45 20.03 25.40
CA GLY A 79 5.99 19.97 25.14
C GLY A 79 5.19 19.27 26.24
N GLY A 80 5.81 18.86 27.33
CA GLY A 80 5.22 18.10 28.44
C GLY A 80 4.85 18.95 29.65
N GLY A 81 3.99 19.91 29.48
CA GLY A 81 3.34 20.60 30.58
C GLY A 81 1.89 20.15 30.78
N TYR A 82 1.64 19.35 31.80
CA TYR A 82 0.39 18.86 32.41
C TYR A 82 -0.03 17.43 32.03
N GLY A 83 0.43 16.48 32.86
CA GLY A 83 -0.24 15.19 33.08
C GLY A 83 0.70 14.10 33.62
N PRO A 84 0.47 13.55 34.84
CA PRO A 84 1.31 12.48 35.37
C PRO A 84 0.84 11.13 34.82
N ALA A 85 1.65 10.46 34.08
CA ALA A 85 1.80 9.01 34.06
C ALA A 85 2.48 8.47 32.82
N GLY A 86 3.71 8.06 32.96
CA GLY A 86 4.11 6.69 32.72
C GLY A 86 4.20 6.13 31.34
N ALA A 87 5.44 5.85 30.96
CA ALA A 87 5.85 4.61 30.32
C ALA A 87 5.81 4.47 28.79
N GLY A 88 6.94 4.12 28.26
CA GLY A 88 7.04 3.25 27.10
C GLY A 88 7.93 3.77 25.99
N ALA A 89 9.19 3.39 26.07
CA ALA A 89 10.15 3.50 24.97
C ALA A 89 9.64 2.82 23.70
N GLY A 90 9.56 3.54 22.58
CA GLY A 90 9.34 2.93 21.28
C GLY A 90 8.45 3.67 20.30
N ALA A 91 7.78 4.75 20.69
CA ALA A 91 6.96 5.51 19.73
C ALA A 91 7.84 6.45 18.88
N SER A 92 7.72 6.34 17.59
CA SER A 92 8.39 7.20 16.61
C SER A 92 7.95 8.66 16.83
N PHE A 93 8.88 9.60 16.75
CA PHE A 93 8.65 11.05 16.90
C PHE A 93 7.48 11.57 16.01
N SER A 94 7.27 10.91 14.88
CA SER A 94 6.18 11.19 13.94
C SER A 94 4.79 10.90 14.51
N ASP A 95 4.65 9.88 15.36
CA ASP A 95 3.35 9.45 15.89
C ASP A 95 2.89 10.36 17.04
N ILE A 96 3.84 10.79 17.88
CA ILE A 96 3.53 11.69 19.01
C ILE A 96 3.23 13.11 18.52
N PHE A 97 3.89 13.56 17.47
CA PHE A 97 3.69 14.90 16.92
C PHE A 97 2.40 15.01 16.09
N GLY A 98 1.99 13.93 15.41
CA GLY A 98 0.72 13.87 14.67
C GLY A 98 -0.51 14.02 15.55
N ASP A 99 -0.51 13.37 16.71
CA ASP A 99 -1.63 13.39 17.65
C ASP A 99 -1.75 14.71 18.42
N VAL A 100 -0.63 15.28 18.89
CA VAL A 100 -0.65 16.52 19.69
C VAL A 100 -0.83 17.78 18.83
N PHE A 101 -0.26 17.81 17.62
CA PHE A 101 -0.42 18.95 16.73
C PHE A 101 -1.73 18.92 15.93
N GLY A 102 -2.24 17.73 15.63
CA GLY A 102 -3.57 17.55 15.04
C GLY A 102 -4.68 18.12 15.94
N ASP A 103 -4.57 17.94 17.25
CA ASP A 103 -5.55 18.47 18.20
C ASP A 103 -5.42 20.00 18.45
N ILE A 104 -4.21 20.55 18.44
CA ILE A 104 -3.99 21.97 18.77
C ILE A 104 -4.19 22.89 17.55
N PHE A 105 -3.76 22.48 16.35
CA PHE A 105 -3.87 23.29 15.13
C PHE A 105 -4.99 22.87 14.17
N GLY A 106 -5.45 21.60 14.22
CA GLY A 106 -6.65 21.14 13.52
C GLY A 106 -7.95 21.60 14.16
N GLY A 107 -7.92 22.08 15.41
CA GLY A 107 -9.09 22.47 16.20
C GLY A 107 -9.81 23.75 15.78
N ALA A 108 -9.29 24.50 14.79
CA ALA A 108 -9.95 25.73 14.33
C ALA A 108 -11.03 25.51 13.24
N ARG A 109 -11.31 24.26 12.83
CA ARG A 109 -12.36 23.93 11.85
C ARG A 109 -13.33 22.81 12.23
N ALA A 110 -13.31 22.32 13.45
CA ALA A 110 -14.31 21.37 13.94
C ALA A 110 -15.30 22.07 14.89
N GLY A 111 -15.97 23.07 14.37
CA GLY A 111 -17.26 23.52 14.89
C GLY A 111 -18.32 22.48 14.61
N GLY A 112 -18.80 21.79 15.67
CA GLY A 112 -20.10 21.17 15.80
C GLY A 112 -20.66 20.37 14.64
N GLY A 113 -20.42 19.07 14.65
CA GLY A 113 -21.20 18.13 13.88
C GLY A 113 -20.71 16.74 14.23
N GLY A 114 -21.52 15.95 14.97
CA GLY A 114 -21.31 14.51 15.17
C GLY A 114 -21.26 13.80 13.82
N GLY A 115 -20.12 13.92 13.13
CA GLY A 115 -19.89 13.30 11.84
C GLY A 115 -20.00 11.79 11.99
N GLN A 116 -20.87 11.19 11.20
CA GLN A 116 -20.98 9.73 11.07
C GLN A 116 -19.58 9.18 10.74
N ARG A 117 -19.10 8.26 11.56
CA ARG A 117 -17.81 7.60 11.28
C ARG A 117 -17.93 6.82 10.00
N VAL A 118 -17.20 7.25 8.97
CA VAL A 118 -17.11 6.55 7.70
C VAL A 118 -15.99 5.53 7.77
N TYR A 119 -16.24 4.31 7.30
CA TYR A 119 -15.24 3.26 7.25
C TYR A 119 -14.97 2.87 5.81
N ARG A 120 -13.69 2.75 5.47
CA ARG A 120 -13.27 2.21 4.17
C ARG A 120 -13.75 0.77 4.03
N GLY A 121 -14.16 0.38 2.83
CA GLY A 121 -14.51 -0.99 2.50
C GLY A 121 -13.31 -1.92 2.60
N SER A 122 -13.59 -3.21 2.80
CA SER A 122 -12.56 -4.24 2.86
C SER A 122 -11.92 -4.45 1.50
N ASP A 123 -10.62 -4.73 1.51
CA ASP A 123 -9.92 -5.16 0.31
C ASP A 123 -10.28 -6.62 0.01
N LEU A 124 -10.45 -6.95 -1.27
CA LEU A 124 -10.77 -8.28 -1.75
C LEU A 124 -9.55 -8.93 -2.39
N ARG A 125 -9.51 -10.26 -2.33
CA ARG A 125 -8.49 -11.07 -3.00
C ARG A 125 -9.17 -12.08 -3.92
N TYR A 126 -8.68 -12.16 -5.15
CA TYR A 126 -9.14 -13.11 -6.17
C TYR A 126 -7.95 -13.89 -6.72
N ASN A 127 -8.03 -15.21 -6.77
CA ASN A 127 -7.02 -16.05 -7.38
C ASN A 127 -7.38 -16.29 -8.85
N LEU A 128 -6.54 -15.83 -9.76
CA LEU A 128 -6.69 -15.98 -11.20
C LEU A 128 -5.76 -17.07 -11.70
N GLU A 129 -6.34 -18.14 -12.25
CA GLU A 129 -5.57 -19.21 -12.89
C GLU A 129 -5.39 -18.89 -14.38
N LEU A 130 -4.15 -18.96 -14.85
CA LEU A 130 -3.77 -18.73 -16.25
C LEU A 130 -3.03 -19.94 -16.82
N SER A 131 -3.12 -20.11 -18.15
CA SER A 131 -2.20 -20.99 -18.87
C SER A 131 -0.81 -20.34 -18.98
N LEU A 132 0.21 -21.12 -19.26
CA LEU A 132 1.57 -20.61 -19.47
C LEU A 132 1.63 -19.68 -20.69
N GLU A 133 0.89 -20.01 -21.74
CA GLU A 133 0.79 -19.22 -22.97
C GLU A 133 0.19 -17.83 -22.70
N ASP A 134 -0.93 -17.80 -21.96
CA ASP A 134 -1.58 -16.53 -21.58
C ASP A 134 -0.70 -15.69 -20.67
N ALA A 135 0.03 -16.32 -19.74
CA ALA A 135 0.93 -15.61 -18.84
C ALA A 135 2.13 -15.01 -19.59
N VAL A 136 2.64 -15.69 -20.62
CA VAL A 136 3.76 -15.18 -21.42
C VAL A 136 3.33 -14.13 -22.44
N ALA A 137 2.19 -14.33 -23.09
CA ALA A 137 1.68 -13.40 -24.11
C ALA A 137 1.00 -12.18 -23.52
N GLY A 138 0.49 -12.29 -22.28
CA GLY A 138 -0.45 -11.35 -21.71
C GLY A 138 -1.86 -11.53 -22.28
N THR A 139 -2.86 -11.28 -21.45
CA THR A 139 -4.24 -11.52 -21.84
C THR A 139 -5.19 -10.59 -21.07
N THR A 140 -6.42 -10.50 -21.56
CA THR A 140 -7.49 -9.80 -20.86
C THR A 140 -8.56 -10.80 -20.43
N VAL A 141 -8.72 -10.99 -19.14
CA VAL A 141 -9.62 -11.97 -18.56
C VAL A 141 -10.81 -11.29 -17.89
N LYS A 142 -12.01 -11.81 -18.09
CA LYS A 142 -13.21 -11.38 -17.35
C LYS A 142 -13.38 -12.26 -16.11
N ILE A 143 -13.33 -11.63 -14.96
CA ILE A 143 -13.55 -12.30 -13.66
C ILE A 143 -14.88 -11.90 -13.06
N ARG A 144 -15.49 -12.78 -12.27
CA ARG A 144 -16.71 -12.50 -11.51
C ARG A 144 -16.38 -12.56 -10.02
N VAL A 145 -16.51 -11.43 -9.35
CA VAL A 145 -16.16 -11.32 -7.94
C VAL A 145 -17.42 -11.00 -7.14
N PRO A 146 -17.76 -11.79 -6.11
CA PRO A 146 -18.79 -11.41 -5.16
C PRO A 146 -18.26 -10.26 -4.31
N THR A 147 -18.98 -9.16 -4.26
CA THR A 147 -18.60 -7.98 -3.50
C THR A 147 -19.81 -7.30 -2.90
N LEU A 148 -19.59 -6.50 -1.85
CA LEU A 148 -20.61 -5.63 -1.31
C LEU A 148 -20.58 -4.30 -2.07
N VAL A 149 -21.71 -3.95 -2.70
CA VAL A 149 -21.87 -2.67 -3.39
C VAL A 149 -22.81 -1.76 -2.60
N VAL A 150 -22.71 -0.47 -2.84
CA VAL A 150 -23.60 0.52 -2.23
C VAL A 150 -25.05 0.20 -2.65
N CYS A 151 -25.96 0.19 -1.70
CA CYS A 151 -27.37 -0.05 -2.00
C CYS A 151 -27.97 1.13 -2.75
N ASP A 152 -28.39 0.94 -3.99
CA ASP A 152 -28.97 1.99 -4.85
C ASP A 152 -30.27 2.57 -4.27
N SER A 153 -31.06 1.74 -3.57
CA SER A 153 -32.35 2.15 -3.01
C SER A 153 -32.21 3.22 -1.91
N CYS A 154 -31.12 3.19 -1.13
CA CYS A 154 -30.88 4.13 -0.03
C CYS A 154 -29.59 4.95 -0.18
N GLY A 155 -28.80 4.75 -1.25
CA GLY A 155 -27.54 5.46 -1.46
C GLY A 155 -26.50 5.22 -0.35
N GLY A 156 -26.49 4.03 0.25
CA GLY A 156 -25.56 3.68 1.32
C GLY A 156 -25.98 4.08 2.73
N SER A 157 -27.06 4.85 2.91
CA SER A 157 -27.52 5.33 4.23
C SER A 157 -28.10 4.24 5.14
N GLY A 158 -28.52 3.12 4.57
CA GLY A 158 -29.25 2.06 5.28
C GLY A 158 -30.68 2.41 5.66
N ALA A 159 -31.09 3.68 5.56
CA ALA A 159 -32.40 4.15 5.89
C ALA A 159 -33.36 4.09 4.69
N LYS A 160 -34.65 3.92 4.94
CA LYS A 160 -35.69 3.97 3.92
C LYS A 160 -35.66 5.32 3.20
N LYS A 161 -35.96 5.36 1.91
CA LYS A 161 -36.03 6.60 1.13
C LYS A 161 -36.98 7.62 1.77
N GLY A 162 -36.46 8.79 2.12
CA GLY A 162 -37.18 9.82 2.85
C GLY A 162 -36.97 9.83 4.35
N SER A 163 -36.26 8.85 4.93
CA SER A 163 -35.78 8.87 6.31
C SER A 163 -34.25 8.97 6.33
N SER A 164 -33.70 9.41 7.45
CA SER A 164 -32.25 9.55 7.65
C SER A 164 -31.83 8.87 8.96
N PRO A 165 -30.60 8.37 9.06
CA PRO A 165 -30.06 7.90 10.34
C PRO A 165 -30.06 9.04 11.36
N THR A 166 -30.51 8.74 12.60
CA THR A 166 -30.53 9.70 13.70
C THR A 166 -29.41 9.43 14.67
N THR A 167 -28.87 10.48 15.30
CA THR A 167 -27.82 10.32 16.30
C THR A 167 -28.32 9.48 17.47
N CYS A 168 -27.53 8.50 17.89
CA CYS A 168 -27.89 7.63 19.02
C CYS A 168 -27.95 8.45 20.32
N THR A 169 -29.10 8.51 20.95
CA THR A 169 -29.33 9.27 22.19
C THR A 169 -28.58 8.71 23.39
N THR A 170 -28.26 7.40 23.38
CA THR A 170 -27.55 6.70 24.47
C THR A 170 -26.08 7.08 24.55
N CYS A 171 -25.41 7.24 23.41
CA CYS A 171 -23.98 7.58 23.35
C CYS A 171 -23.70 8.96 22.76
N GLY A 172 -24.72 9.73 22.39
CA GLY A 172 -24.56 11.06 21.78
C GLY A 172 -23.78 11.06 20.46
N GLY A 173 -23.80 9.94 19.72
CA GLY A 173 -23.05 9.81 18.47
C GLY A 173 -21.66 9.15 18.64
N HIS A 174 -21.19 8.97 19.86
CA HIS A 174 -19.82 8.47 20.11
C HIS A 174 -19.63 6.97 19.84
N GLY A 175 -20.70 6.19 19.71
CA GLY A 175 -20.64 4.73 19.50
C GLY A 175 -20.23 3.93 20.74
N GLN A 176 -19.75 4.59 21.78
CA GLN A 176 -19.28 3.98 23.02
C GLN A 176 -19.89 4.67 24.23
N VAL A 177 -20.11 3.93 25.31
CA VAL A 177 -20.56 4.45 26.59
C VAL A 177 -19.47 4.21 27.65
N ARG A 178 -19.28 5.20 28.52
CA ARG A 178 -18.38 5.06 29.67
C ARG A 178 -19.18 4.59 30.87
N MET A 179 -18.79 3.47 31.43
CA MET A 179 -19.32 2.99 32.70
C MET A 179 -18.25 3.20 33.77
N GLN A 180 -18.60 3.94 34.83
CA GLN A 180 -17.75 4.11 35.99
C GLN A 180 -18.08 3.03 37.02
N GLN A 181 -17.13 2.15 37.30
CA GLN A 181 -17.21 1.23 38.42
C GLN A 181 -16.11 1.60 39.43
N GLY A 182 -16.47 2.34 40.48
CA GLY A 182 -15.53 2.85 41.44
C GLY A 182 -14.48 3.79 40.85
N PHE A 183 -13.19 3.47 40.98
CA PHE A 183 -12.07 4.26 40.43
C PHE A 183 -11.74 3.92 38.98
N PHE A 184 -12.36 2.91 38.40
CA PHE A 184 -12.09 2.47 37.03
C PHE A 184 -13.17 2.98 36.07
N SER A 185 -12.73 3.59 34.96
CA SER A 185 -13.59 3.97 33.84
C SER A 185 -13.44 2.94 32.73
N LEU A 186 -14.49 2.17 32.47
CA LEU A 186 -14.54 1.19 31.39
C LEU A 186 -15.29 1.77 30.21
N GLN A 187 -14.67 1.74 29.02
CA GLN A 187 -15.36 2.06 27.77
C GLN A 187 -15.96 0.79 27.18
N GLN A 188 -17.26 0.82 26.91
CA GLN A 188 -17.99 -0.29 26.31
C GLN A 188 -18.70 0.18 25.04
N THR A 189 -18.76 -0.70 24.05
CA THR A 189 -19.56 -0.45 22.83
C THR A 189 -21.02 -0.15 23.22
N CYS A 190 -21.58 0.91 22.66
CA CYS A 190 -22.96 1.30 22.96
C CYS A 190 -23.95 0.18 22.59
N PRO A 191 -24.74 -0.33 23.54
CA PRO A 191 -25.65 -1.45 23.30
C PRO A 191 -26.80 -1.11 22.33
N ARG A 192 -27.10 0.18 22.13
CA ARG A 192 -28.20 0.61 21.26
C ARG A 192 -27.79 0.77 19.81
N CYS A 193 -26.63 1.31 19.52
CA CYS A 193 -26.15 1.54 18.16
C CYS A 193 -25.02 0.59 17.75
N HIS A 194 -24.60 -0.32 18.61
CA HIS A 194 -23.53 -1.29 18.36
C HIS A 194 -22.25 -0.70 17.77
N GLY A 195 -21.89 0.49 18.23
CA GLY A 195 -20.67 1.17 17.79
C GLY A 195 -20.86 2.19 16.66
N GLN A 196 -21.98 2.17 15.95
CA GLN A 196 -22.22 3.03 14.79
C GLN A 196 -22.44 4.51 15.12
N GLY A 197 -22.81 4.84 16.36
CA GLY A 197 -23.11 6.23 16.75
C GLY A 197 -24.46 6.73 16.25
N THR A 198 -25.08 6.09 15.28
CA THR A 198 -26.39 6.41 14.71
C THR A 198 -27.38 5.25 14.84
N VAL A 199 -28.67 5.54 14.81
CA VAL A 199 -29.75 4.55 14.84
C VAL A 199 -30.66 4.81 13.65
N ILE A 200 -31.03 3.75 12.94
CA ILE A 200 -31.96 3.79 11.82
C ILE A 200 -33.33 3.32 12.32
N SER A 201 -34.30 4.24 12.37
CA SER A 201 -35.68 3.91 12.80
C SER A 201 -36.41 3.12 11.73
N ASP A 202 -36.25 3.51 10.46
CA ASP A 202 -36.89 2.87 9.31
C ASP A 202 -35.82 2.28 8.38
N PRO A 203 -35.50 0.99 8.53
CA PRO A 203 -34.45 0.38 7.70
C PRO A 203 -34.90 0.22 6.24
N CYS A 204 -33.95 0.42 5.32
CA CYS A 204 -34.16 0.16 3.90
C CYS A 204 -34.51 -1.31 3.67
N GLN A 205 -35.56 -1.58 2.91
CA GLN A 205 -36.05 -2.95 2.65
C GLN A 205 -35.06 -3.78 1.79
N SER A 206 -34.30 -3.12 0.91
CA SER A 206 -33.36 -3.80 0.01
C SER A 206 -32.08 -4.26 0.72
N CYS A 207 -31.54 -3.47 1.66
CA CYS A 207 -30.31 -3.78 2.37
C CYS A 207 -30.49 -4.08 3.86
N HIS A 208 -31.73 -4.07 4.35
CA HIS A 208 -32.10 -4.32 5.76
C HIS A 208 -31.29 -3.48 6.78
N GLY A 209 -31.05 -2.22 6.44
CA GLY A 209 -30.31 -1.29 7.31
C GLY A 209 -28.79 -1.28 7.11
N LYS A 210 -28.22 -2.20 6.34
CA LYS A 210 -26.76 -2.33 6.15
C LYS A 210 -26.16 -1.26 5.23
N GLY A 211 -26.97 -0.61 4.38
CA GLY A 211 -26.49 0.36 3.38
C GLY A 211 -25.76 -0.28 2.19
N ARG A 212 -25.48 -1.58 2.23
CA ARG A 212 -24.76 -2.35 1.21
C ARG A 212 -25.52 -3.61 0.85
N ILE A 213 -25.39 -4.06 -0.38
CA ILE A 213 -25.98 -5.31 -0.89
C ILE A 213 -24.88 -6.16 -1.50
N GLU A 214 -25.07 -7.48 -1.44
CA GLU A 214 -24.15 -8.41 -2.07
C GLU A 214 -24.48 -8.53 -3.56
N GLU A 215 -23.47 -8.31 -4.43
CA GLU A 215 -23.59 -8.40 -5.87
C GLU A 215 -22.39 -9.13 -6.47
N ARG A 216 -22.59 -9.78 -7.62
CA ARG A 216 -21.51 -10.39 -8.41
C ARG A 216 -21.10 -9.44 -9.53
N LYS A 217 -20.03 -8.70 -9.30
CA LYS A 217 -19.50 -7.76 -10.29
C LYS A 217 -18.60 -8.48 -11.30
N THR A 218 -18.82 -8.21 -12.59
CA THR A 218 -17.94 -8.72 -13.64
C THR A 218 -16.93 -7.64 -14.01
N LEU A 219 -15.65 -7.94 -13.82
CA LEU A 219 -14.54 -7.04 -14.07
C LEU A 219 -13.65 -7.58 -15.18
N SER A 220 -13.14 -6.69 -16.03
CA SER A 220 -12.16 -7.02 -17.04
C SER A 220 -10.78 -6.69 -16.52
N VAL A 221 -9.93 -7.71 -16.38
CA VAL A 221 -8.56 -7.59 -15.84
C VAL A 221 -7.58 -7.74 -16.99
N LYS A 222 -6.79 -6.73 -17.24
CA LYS A 222 -5.69 -6.78 -18.19
C LYS A 222 -4.46 -7.35 -17.49
N VAL A 223 -4.05 -8.54 -17.90
CA VAL A 223 -2.84 -9.21 -17.40
C VAL A 223 -1.69 -8.86 -18.33
N PRO A 224 -0.62 -8.23 -17.85
CA PRO A 224 0.53 -7.92 -18.68
C PRO A 224 1.27 -9.19 -19.09
N ALA A 225 2.08 -9.09 -20.15
CA ALA A 225 2.92 -10.21 -20.62
C ALA A 225 4.07 -10.47 -19.64
N GLY A 226 4.37 -11.74 -19.41
CA GLY A 226 5.50 -12.16 -18.59
C GLY A 226 5.21 -12.35 -17.10
N VAL A 227 3.95 -12.24 -16.67
CA VAL A 227 3.55 -12.49 -15.26
C VAL A 227 3.91 -13.89 -14.81
N ASP A 228 4.16 -14.03 -13.50
CA ASP A 228 4.46 -15.31 -12.88
C ASP A 228 3.51 -15.65 -11.73
N THR A 229 3.60 -16.87 -11.24
CA THR A 229 2.82 -17.29 -10.07
C THR A 229 3.23 -16.48 -8.84
N GLY A 230 2.23 -15.88 -8.19
CA GLY A 230 2.43 -15.03 -7.02
C GLY A 230 2.33 -13.53 -7.32
N ASP A 231 2.42 -13.13 -8.58
CA ASP A 231 2.22 -11.74 -8.99
C ASP A 231 0.83 -11.25 -8.64
N ARG A 232 0.73 -9.97 -8.27
CA ARG A 232 -0.51 -9.33 -7.83
C ARG A 232 -0.82 -8.12 -8.67
N ILE A 233 -2.03 -8.10 -9.22
CA ILE A 233 -2.58 -6.98 -9.96
C ILE A 233 -3.58 -6.27 -9.05
N ARG A 234 -3.37 -4.99 -8.76
CA ARG A 234 -4.26 -4.18 -7.95
C ARG A 234 -5.26 -3.46 -8.84
N LEU A 235 -6.54 -3.62 -8.54
CA LEU A 235 -7.63 -2.86 -9.13
C LEU A 235 -8.17 -1.92 -8.06
N ALA A 236 -7.83 -0.64 -8.16
CA ALA A 236 -8.18 0.36 -7.18
C ALA A 236 -9.70 0.60 -7.16
N GLY A 237 -10.29 0.61 -5.94
CA GLY A 237 -11.71 0.87 -5.75
C GLY A 237 -12.66 -0.27 -6.14
N GLU A 238 -12.15 -1.45 -6.52
CA GLU A 238 -12.95 -2.62 -6.91
C GLU A 238 -13.12 -3.65 -5.77
N GLY A 239 -12.81 -3.25 -4.54
CA GLY A 239 -13.09 -4.01 -3.32
C GLY A 239 -14.53 -3.86 -2.85
N GLU A 240 -14.80 -4.10 -1.56
CA GLU A 240 -16.10 -3.88 -0.97
C GLU A 240 -16.41 -2.39 -0.82
N ALA A 241 -17.67 -2.03 -0.93
CA ALA A 241 -18.13 -0.67 -0.63
C ALA A 241 -17.90 -0.33 0.85
N GLY A 242 -17.49 0.89 1.12
CA GLY A 242 -17.33 1.40 2.48
C GLY A 242 -18.66 1.50 3.22
N GLU A 243 -18.57 1.58 4.54
CA GLU A 243 -19.73 1.81 5.40
C GLU A 243 -20.03 3.30 5.55
N ALA A 244 -21.29 3.63 5.70
CA ALA A 244 -21.76 5.00 5.92
C ALA A 244 -21.25 6.01 4.87
N GLY A 245 -21.09 5.60 3.60
CA GLY A 245 -20.57 6.46 2.54
C GLY A 245 -19.03 6.54 2.50
N GLY A 246 -18.34 5.63 3.18
CA GLY A 246 -16.88 5.50 3.12
C GLY A 246 -16.38 5.08 1.73
N PRO A 247 -15.10 5.32 1.44
CA PRO A 247 -14.49 4.92 0.17
C PRO A 247 -14.45 3.38 0.05
N PRO A 248 -14.54 2.82 -1.17
CA PRO A 248 -14.40 1.38 -1.38
C PRO A 248 -12.98 0.90 -1.08
N GLY A 249 -12.85 -0.40 -0.85
CA GLY A 249 -11.57 -1.09 -0.81
C GLY A 249 -11.01 -1.34 -2.20
N ASP A 250 -9.92 -2.08 -2.28
CA ASP A 250 -9.26 -2.48 -3.52
C ASP A 250 -9.42 -3.98 -3.76
N LEU A 251 -9.32 -4.40 -5.02
CA LEU A 251 -9.28 -5.81 -5.38
C LEU A 251 -7.86 -6.20 -5.80
N TYR A 252 -7.31 -7.20 -5.12
CA TYR A 252 -6.02 -7.80 -5.45
C TYR A 252 -6.23 -9.12 -6.20
N VAL A 253 -5.89 -9.13 -7.47
CA VAL A 253 -5.92 -10.34 -8.30
C VAL A 253 -4.54 -10.99 -8.22
N GLN A 254 -4.48 -12.16 -7.59
CA GLN A 254 -3.25 -12.95 -7.50
C GLN A 254 -3.22 -13.94 -8.64
N VAL A 255 -2.16 -13.89 -9.44
CA VAL A 255 -1.93 -14.79 -10.58
C VAL A 255 -1.41 -16.12 -10.09
N HIS A 256 -1.93 -17.20 -10.66
CA HIS A 256 -1.44 -18.56 -10.52
C HIS A 256 -1.31 -19.18 -11.92
N VAL A 257 -0.09 -19.42 -12.37
CA VAL A 257 0.18 -20.06 -13.66
C VAL A 257 0.11 -21.56 -13.49
N LYS A 258 -0.73 -22.21 -14.30
CA LYS A 258 -0.87 -23.68 -14.30
C LYS A 258 0.39 -24.33 -14.82
N GLU A 259 0.70 -25.50 -14.27
CA GLU A 259 1.77 -26.34 -14.80
C GLU A 259 1.46 -26.72 -16.25
N HIS A 260 2.48 -26.56 -17.11
CA HIS A 260 2.34 -26.91 -18.52
C HIS A 260 2.84 -28.35 -18.75
N PRO A 261 2.16 -29.17 -19.57
CA PRO A 261 2.51 -30.59 -19.74
C PRO A 261 3.87 -30.84 -20.40
N ILE A 262 4.42 -29.85 -21.10
CA ILE A 262 5.67 -29.99 -21.85
C ILE A 262 6.76 -29.07 -21.32
N PHE A 263 6.40 -27.85 -20.90
CA PHE A 263 7.36 -26.82 -20.52
C PHE A 263 7.41 -26.62 -19.02
N GLN A 264 8.62 -26.51 -18.50
CA GLN A 264 8.92 -26.03 -17.17
C GLN A 264 9.47 -24.61 -17.30
N ARG A 265 8.90 -23.66 -16.56
CA ARG A 265 9.34 -22.27 -16.53
C ARG A 265 10.24 -22.04 -15.32
N GLU A 266 11.43 -21.48 -15.55
CA GLU A 266 12.32 -20.95 -14.53
C GLU A 266 12.64 -19.50 -14.90
N GLU A 267 12.03 -18.55 -14.21
CA GLU A 267 12.12 -17.12 -14.51
C GLU A 267 11.75 -16.80 -15.97
N ASN A 268 12.74 -16.43 -16.80
CA ASN A 268 12.57 -16.11 -18.22
C ASN A 268 12.96 -17.27 -19.14
N HIS A 269 13.35 -18.42 -18.60
CA HIS A 269 13.73 -19.61 -19.35
C HIS A 269 12.60 -20.63 -19.38
N LEU A 270 12.48 -21.32 -20.53
CA LEU A 270 11.60 -22.46 -20.70
C LEU A 270 12.45 -23.70 -20.96
N PHE A 271 12.18 -24.74 -20.20
CA PHE A 271 12.79 -26.04 -20.36
C PHE A 271 11.78 -27.05 -20.89
N CYS A 272 12.17 -27.87 -21.80
CA CYS A 272 11.40 -29.04 -22.25
C CYS A 272 12.30 -30.22 -22.53
N GLU A 273 11.83 -31.40 -22.21
CA GLU A 273 12.54 -32.66 -22.56
C GLU A 273 11.90 -33.24 -23.82
N VAL A 274 12.74 -33.53 -24.82
CA VAL A 274 12.30 -34.08 -26.08
C VAL A 274 12.98 -35.38 -26.31
N PRO A 275 12.28 -36.53 -26.46
CA PRO A 275 12.87 -37.79 -26.79
C PRO A 275 13.36 -37.79 -28.26
N ILE A 276 14.58 -38.30 -28.48
CA ILE A 276 15.14 -38.44 -29.80
C ILE A 276 15.47 -39.92 -30.10
N SER A 277 15.45 -40.30 -31.37
CA SER A 277 15.84 -41.65 -31.76
C SER A 277 17.33 -41.87 -31.58
N PHE A 278 17.74 -43.11 -31.30
CA PHE A 278 19.15 -43.47 -31.21
C PHE A 278 19.93 -43.16 -32.49
N VAL A 279 19.29 -43.36 -33.66
CA VAL A 279 19.89 -43.04 -34.97
C VAL A 279 20.17 -41.54 -35.09
N THR A 280 19.22 -40.69 -34.70
CA THR A 280 19.40 -39.21 -34.71
C THR A 280 20.47 -38.79 -33.72
N ALA A 281 20.56 -39.43 -32.55
CA ALA A 281 21.61 -39.14 -31.57
C ALA A 281 23.01 -39.52 -32.08
N ALA A 282 23.14 -40.66 -32.76
CA ALA A 282 24.43 -41.17 -33.26
C ALA A 282 24.92 -40.44 -34.52
N LEU A 283 24.05 -40.27 -35.50
CA LEU A 283 24.42 -39.74 -36.83
C LEU A 283 24.18 -38.22 -36.96
N GLY A 284 23.47 -37.62 -36.00
CA GLY A 284 23.00 -36.27 -36.13
C GLY A 284 21.72 -36.19 -36.98
N GLY A 285 21.12 -35.01 -37.04
CA GLY A 285 19.92 -34.79 -37.82
C GLY A 285 19.22 -33.49 -37.46
N GLU A 286 18.03 -33.33 -37.97
CA GLU A 286 17.14 -32.22 -37.62
C GLU A 286 15.95 -32.76 -36.82
N LEU A 287 15.60 -32.03 -35.76
CA LEU A 287 14.48 -32.35 -34.87
C LEU A 287 13.56 -31.17 -34.78
N GLU A 288 12.27 -31.38 -35.01
CA GLU A 288 11.25 -30.35 -34.71
C GLU A 288 10.95 -30.34 -33.22
N VAL A 289 11.24 -29.21 -32.58
CA VAL A 289 11.02 -29.01 -31.16
C VAL A 289 9.84 -28.06 -30.97
N PRO A 290 8.91 -28.35 -30.02
CA PRO A 290 7.82 -27.47 -29.70
C PRO A 290 8.32 -26.17 -29.05
N THR A 291 7.64 -25.06 -29.30
CA THR A 291 7.83 -23.78 -28.62
C THR A 291 6.45 -23.20 -28.33
N LEU A 292 6.33 -22.20 -27.48
CA LEU A 292 5.05 -21.56 -27.21
C LEU A 292 4.38 -20.98 -28.46
N ASN A 293 5.17 -20.60 -29.47
CA ASN A 293 4.68 -19.98 -30.72
C ASN A 293 4.75 -20.96 -31.93
N GLY A 294 4.65 -22.26 -31.69
CA GLY A 294 4.70 -23.28 -32.76
C GLY A 294 5.90 -24.19 -32.65
N ARG A 295 6.45 -24.65 -33.78
CA ARG A 295 7.59 -25.58 -33.83
C ARG A 295 8.80 -24.93 -34.49
N VAL A 296 9.99 -25.36 -34.04
CA VAL A 296 11.28 -24.88 -34.60
C VAL A 296 12.16 -26.08 -34.87
N SER A 297 12.83 -26.10 -36.02
CA SER A 297 13.81 -27.11 -36.34
C SER A 297 15.11 -26.84 -35.58
N LEU A 298 15.58 -27.85 -34.85
CA LEU A 298 16.82 -27.86 -34.09
C LEU A 298 17.78 -28.86 -34.73
N LYS A 299 18.99 -28.43 -35.08
CA LYS A 299 20.04 -29.31 -35.60
C LYS A 299 20.73 -30.04 -34.45
N ILE A 300 20.68 -31.38 -34.49
CA ILE A 300 21.31 -32.26 -33.52
C ILE A 300 22.66 -32.68 -34.09
N PRO A 301 23.78 -32.39 -33.41
CA PRO A 301 25.10 -32.88 -33.83
C PRO A 301 25.21 -34.42 -33.68
N PRO A 302 26.03 -35.06 -34.47
CA PRO A 302 26.34 -36.49 -34.24
C PRO A 302 26.95 -36.70 -32.86
N GLU A 303 26.84 -37.93 -32.35
CA GLU A 303 27.37 -38.34 -31.03
C GLU A 303 26.76 -37.58 -29.85
N THR A 304 25.52 -37.10 -29.99
CA THR A 304 24.78 -36.42 -28.92
C THR A 304 24.40 -37.40 -27.82
N GLN A 305 24.77 -37.11 -26.58
CA GLN A 305 24.48 -37.94 -25.40
C GLN A 305 23.19 -37.53 -24.73
N THR A 306 22.58 -38.46 -23.97
CA THR A 306 21.40 -38.21 -23.16
C THR A 306 21.64 -37.06 -22.15
N GLY A 307 20.67 -36.19 -21.96
CA GLY A 307 20.77 -35.05 -21.04
C GLY A 307 21.55 -33.84 -21.59
N LYS A 308 21.98 -33.89 -22.86
CA LYS A 308 22.64 -32.74 -23.49
C LYS A 308 21.62 -31.59 -23.70
N MET A 309 21.92 -30.42 -23.15
CA MET A 309 21.10 -29.24 -23.30
C MET A 309 21.42 -28.43 -24.56
N PHE A 310 20.38 -28.02 -25.26
CA PHE A 310 20.45 -27.13 -26.42
C PHE A 310 19.73 -25.85 -26.13
N ARG A 311 20.37 -24.71 -26.36
CA ARG A 311 19.78 -23.40 -26.10
C ARG A 311 19.24 -22.75 -27.38
N MET A 312 17.96 -22.49 -27.42
CA MET A 312 17.32 -21.70 -28.47
C MET A 312 17.14 -20.25 -28.00
N ARG A 313 17.78 -19.30 -28.67
CA ARG A 313 17.69 -17.86 -28.31
C ARG A 313 16.39 -17.28 -28.78
N GLY A 314 15.81 -16.37 -27.96
CA GLY A 314 14.57 -15.66 -28.30
C GLY A 314 13.30 -16.51 -28.27
N LYS A 315 13.31 -17.65 -27.57
CA LYS A 315 12.17 -18.58 -27.40
C LYS A 315 11.78 -18.77 -25.93
N GLY A 316 12.32 -17.95 -25.03
CA GLY A 316 11.94 -17.90 -23.61
C GLY A 316 10.77 -16.94 -23.34
N CYS A 317 10.54 -16.68 -22.06
CA CYS A 317 9.51 -15.76 -21.58
C CYS A 317 10.07 -14.35 -21.37
N LEU A 318 9.21 -13.33 -21.44
CA LEU A 318 9.48 -12.02 -20.89
C LEU A 318 9.36 -12.10 -19.36
N LEU A 319 10.08 -11.24 -18.63
CA LEU A 319 9.85 -11.01 -17.21
C LEU A 319 9.02 -9.75 -17.05
N TYR A 320 7.97 -9.86 -16.27
CA TYR A 320 7.22 -8.70 -15.81
C TYR A 320 7.91 -8.13 -14.57
N THR A 321 8.29 -6.84 -14.61
CA THR A 321 8.81 -6.13 -13.44
C THR A 321 7.73 -5.19 -12.91
N SER A 322 7.51 -5.18 -11.61
CA SER A 322 6.44 -4.41 -10.94
C SER A 322 6.47 -2.91 -11.22
N ASP A 323 7.62 -2.38 -11.63
CA ASP A 323 7.78 -0.95 -11.96
C ASP A 323 7.01 -0.51 -13.22
N ALA A 324 6.58 -1.48 -14.04
CA ALA A 324 5.76 -1.21 -15.23
C ALA A 324 4.23 -1.20 -14.93
N ALA A 325 3.81 -1.58 -13.73
CA ALA A 325 2.39 -1.70 -13.36
C ALA A 325 1.72 -0.38 -13.00
N ASP A 326 2.50 0.65 -12.65
CA ASP A 326 1.98 1.94 -12.22
C ASP A 326 1.46 2.83 -13.37
N GLU A 327 1.70 2.44 -14.65
CA GLU A 327 1.26 3.21 -15.81
C GLU A 327 -0.07 2.74 -16.45
N VAL A 328 -0.73 1.73 -15.91
CA VAL A 328 -2.02 1.28 -16.46
C VAL A 328 -3.16 2.06 -15.83
N SER A 329 -3.40 3.26 -16.33
CA SER A 329 -4.67 3.98 -16.10
C SER A 329 -5.85 3.14 -16.60
N PRO A 330 -6.96 3.07 -15.86
CA PRO A 330 -8.17 2.41 -16.34
C PRO A 330 -8.74 3.22 -17.51
N VAL A 331 -9.00 2.56 -18.60
CA VAL A 331 -9.82 3.07 -19.72
C VAL A 331 -11.26 2.75 -19.45
#